data_bcc2f7c4ed98f20adbe98257ddba7353
#
_entry.id   bcc2f7c4ed98f20adbe98257ddba7353
#
_cell.length_a   1.000
_cell.length_b   1.000
_cell.length_c   1.000
_cell.angle_alpha   90.00
_cell.angle_beta   90.00
_cell.angle_gamma   90.00
#
_symmetry.space_group_name_H-M   'P 1'
#
loop_
_entity.id
_entity.type
_entity.pdbx_description
1 polymer ?
#
loop_
_entity_poly.entity_id
_entity_poly.type
_entity_poly.pdbx_seq_one_letter_code
_entity_poly.pdbx_strand_id
1 'polypeptide(L)'
;DCSSGGSGAVVFLRSEHSWETYLHLYGGMAFTLKERLQLGIHGLLPPCFLSQDVQVLRVMKNYENKTNDLDKYIVLMTLQDRNEKLFYRVLTSDIERFMPIVYTPTVGLACQQYGLAFRRPRGLFITIHDKGHIATMLNSWPEENIKAIVVTDGERILGLGDLGSYGMGIPVGKLALYTACGGVHPQQCLPVLLDVGTDNEALLSDPLYIGLKHKRVRGKQYDELIDEFMQAVTNKYGMNCLIQFEDFANANAFRLLNKYRNRYCTFNDDIQGTASVAVAGLFAALRITKNKLSDHKFVFQGAGEAAMGIAHLILMAMEKEGISRADGLIVKGRSHLNHEKEMFAQDHPSVNTLEEVVQKVKPTAIIGVAAIAGAFTEKILKDMAAFNERPIVFALSNPTSKAECTAEQCYRLTEGRGIFASGSPFSKVTLPNGQTFFPGQGNNAYVFPGVALGVIACGVRHISDDIFLITAQSIAAEVTEQNLAEGRLYPPLNSIREVSFKIAIVNWAYKHGLASWYPEPADKEAFVKQLVYSPDYDSFVMDDYTWPAAAMQTQDV
;
A
#
# COMPACT_ATOMS: atom_id res chain seq x y z
N ASP A 1 2.46 39.00 -31.95
CA ASP A 1 3.20 38.66 -33.16
C ASP A 1 4.61 38.22 -32.80
N CYS A 2 4.77 36.94 -32.53
CA CYS A 2 6.08 36.32 -32.48
C CYS A 2 6.19 35.34 -33.65
N SER A 3 6.81 35.86 -34.71
CA SER A 3 7.28 35.09 -35.84
C SER A 3 8.47 34.22 -35.47
N SER A 4 8.28 32.93 -35.71
CA SER A 4 9.23 31.91 -36.18
C SER A 4 10.69 31.98 -35.75
N GLY A 5 11.15 30.93 -35.15
CA GLY A 5 12.54 30.46 -35.30
C GLY A 5 13.31 30.25 -34.01
N GLY A 6 13.42 28.99 -33.60
CA GLY A 6 14.56 28.53 -32.81
C GLY A 6 14.42 28.61 -31.29
N SER A 7 14.37 27.47 -30.70
CA SER A 7 14.57 27.12 -29.30
C SER A 7 13.31 26.89 -28.45
N GLY A 8 12.68 25.74 -28.67
CA GLY A 8 11.63 25.23 -27.78
C GLY A 8 12.09 25.09 -26.32
N ALA A 9 13.40 24.94 -26.06
CA ALA A 9 13.94 24.82 -24.71
C ALA A 9 13.93 26.15 -23.92
N VAL A 10 14.09 27.28 -24.58
CA VAL A 10 14.09 28.62 -23.93
C VAL A 10 12.68 29.08 -23.62
N VAL A 11 11.68 28.64 -24.39
CA VAL A 11 10.26 28.97 -24.16
C VAL A 11 9.72 28.22 -22.94
N PHE A 12 10.17 26.99 -22.70
CA PHE A 12 9.76 26.22 -21.51
C PHE A 12 10.27 26.82 -20.20
N LEU A 13 11.46 27.43 -20.16
CA LEU A 13 12.00 28.07 -18.96
C LEU A 13 11.33 29.42 -18.61
N ARG A 14 10.54 29.98 -19.52
CA ARG A 14 9.79 31.23 -19.27
C ARG A 14 8.32 31.03 -18.95
N SER A 15 7.78 29.81 -19.11
CA SER A 15 6.43 29.48 -18.67
C SER A 15 6.47 28.88 -17.27
N GLU A 16 5.95 29.55 -16.29
CA GLU A 16 5.49 29.20 -14.92
C GLU A 16 6.21 28.09 -14.11
N HIS A 17 7.08 27.28 -14.71
CA HIS A 17 7.91 26.30 -14.02
C HIS A 17 9.27 26.95 -13.74
N SER A 18 9.45 27.42 -12.50
CA SER A 18 10.72 27.99 -12.06
C SER A 18 11.85 26.97 -12.19
N TRP A 19 13.11 27.45 -12.41
CA TRP A 19 14.32 26.62 -12.38
C TRP A 19 14.42 25.77 -11.10
N GLU A 20 13.79 26.20 -10.01
CA GLU A 20 13.65 25.44 -8.78
C GLU A 20 12.91 24.13 -9.01
N THR A 21 11.85 24.11 -9.80
CA THR A 21 11.09 22.90 -10.14
C THR A 21 11.98 21.88 -10.85
N TYR A 22 12.83 22.31 -11.77
CA TYR A 22 13.76 21.41 -12.47
C TYR A 22 14.86 20.88 -11.55
N LEU A 23 15.42 21.71 -10.68
CA LEU A 23 16.41 21.27 -9.69
C LEU A 23 15.82 20.30 -8.68
N HIS A 24 14.55 20.50 -8.30
CA HIS A 24 13.86 19.66 -7.33
C HIS A 24 13.39 18.31 -7.91
N LEU A 25 12.97 18.28 -9.17
CA LEU A 25 12.41 17.07 -9.77
C LEU A 25 13.46 16.17 -10.45
N TYR A 26 14.57 16.74 -10.98
CA TYR A 26 15.27 16.11 -12.10
C TYR A 26 16.80 16.03 -11.99
N GLY A 27 17.47 15.88 -11.01
CA GLY A 27 18.88 15.49 -11.16
C GLY A 27 19.87 16.21 -10.27
N GLY A 28 19.58 17.41 -9.83
CA GLY A 28 20.45 18.15 -8.92
C GLY A 28 21.91 18.23 -9.41
N MET A 29 22.84 17.66 -8.66
CA MET A 29 24.27 17.66 -8.98
C MET A 29 24.66 16.76 -10.17
N ALA A 30 23.74 15.97 -10.73
CA ALA A 30 24.03 15.09 -11.88
C ALA A 30 23.85 15.80 -13.23
N PHE A 31 23.32 17.02 -13.26
CA PHE A 31 23.26 17.77 -14.50
C PHE A 31 24.68 17.97 -15.07
N THR A 32 24.87 17.49 -16.30
CA THR A 32 26.11 17.68 -17.06
C THR A 32 26.36 19.17 -17.34
N LEU A 33 27.55 19.53 -17.69
CA LEU A 33 27.86 20.92 -18.08
C LEU A 33 26.93 21.41 -19.20
N LYS A 34 26.75 20.58 -20.23
CA LYS A 34 25.91 20.88 -21.39
C LYS A 34 24.49 21.22 -20.93
N GLU A 35 23.92 20.39 -20.04
CA GLU A 35 22.59 20.62 -19.46
C GLU A 35 22.53 21.90 -18.62
N ARG A 36 23.56 22.13 -17.75
CA ARG A 36 23.64 23.35 -16.92
C ARG A 36 23.65 24.63 -17.75
N LEU A 37 24.37 24.60 -18.86
CA LEU A 37 24.47 25.76 -19.77
C LEU A 37 23.15 25.96 -20.53
N GLN A 38 22.55 24.91 -21.08
CA GLN A 38 21.27 24.99 -21.80
C GLN A 38 20.12 25.42 -20.90
N LEU A 39 20.06 24.90 -19.68
CA LEU A 39 19.02 25.23 -18.70
C LEU A 39 19.27 26.59 -18.01
N GLY A 40 20.41 27.23 -18.23
CA GLY A 40 20.78 28.51 -17.59
C GLY A 40 21.04 28.39 -16.08
N ILE A 41 21.36 27.17 -15.60
CA ILE A 41 21.62 26.87 -14.17
C ILE A 41 23.11 26.73 -13.85
N HIS A 42 23.97 27.01 -14.83
CA HIS A 42 25.42 27.03 -14.61
C HIS A 42 25.78 28.13 -13.60
N GLY A 43 26.51 27.76 -12.57
CA GLY A 43 26.82 28.66 -11.45
C GLY A 43 25.79 28.63 -10.30
N LEU A 44 24.58 28.10 -10.50
CA LEU A 44 23.61 27.83 -9.43
C LEU A 44 23.87 26.51 -8.71
N LEU A 45 24.62 25.61 -9.34
CA LEU A 45 25.06 24.34 -8.77
C LEU A 45 26.57 24.39 -8.46
N PRO A 46 27.02 23.68 -7.41
CA PRO A 46 28.45 23.46 -7.19
C PRO A 46 29.12 22.88 -8.45
N PRO A 47 30.40 23.18 -8.71
CA PRO A 47 31.05 22.80 -9.97
C PRO A 47 31.20 21.30 -10.17
N CYS A 48 31.25 20.53 -9.08
CA CYS A 48 31.39 19.08 -9.17
C CYS A 48 30.16 18.42 -9.80
N PHE A 49 30.42 17.48 -10.71
CA PHE A 49 29.41 16.54 -11.23
C PHE A 49 29.32 15.34 -10.31
N LEU A 50 28.12 15.03 -9.85
CA LEU A 50 27.85 13.84 -9.04
C LEU A 50 26.83 12.95 -9.76
N SER A 51 27.25 11.75 -10.16
CA SER A 51 26.33 10.75 -10.70
C SER A 51 25.19 10.45 -9.71
N GLN A 52 24.09 9.91 -10.20
CA GLN A 52 22.95 9.52 -9.36
C GLN A 52 23.38 8.54 -8.26
N ASP A 53 24.27 7.59 -8.54
CA ASP A 53 24.75 6.62 -7.56
C ASP A 53 25.58 7.27 -6.43
N VAL A 54 26.40 8.29 -6.76
CA VAL A 54 27.11 9.07 -5.73
C VAL A 54 26.14 9.89 -4.90
N GLN A 55 25.07 10.40 -5.50
CA GLN A 55 24.01 11.08 -4.75
C GLN A 55 23.26 10.10 -3.82
N VAL A 56 22.98 8.86 -4.27
CA VAL A 56 22.43 7.79 -3.40
C VAL A 56 23.38 7.57 -2.21
N LEU A 57 24.67 7.44 -2.43
CA LEU A 57 25.65 7.26 -1.35
C LEU A 57 25.59 8.41 -0.32
N ARG A 58 25.43 9.66 -0.75
CA ARG A 58 25.26 10.81 0.16
C ARG A 58 23.99 10.69 0.99
N VAL A 59 22.89 10.31 0.36
CA VAL A 59 21.61 10.09 1.06
C VAL A 59 21.78 8.98 2.10
N MET A 60 22.41 7.87 1.72
CA MET A 60 22.64 6.74 2.61
C MET A 60 23.47 7.12 3.84
N LYS A 61 24.54 7.87 3.68
CA LYS A 61 25.34 8.36 4.82
C LYS A 61 24.53 9.24 5.78
N ASN A 62 23.66 10.11 5.24
CA ASN A 62 22.78 10.93 6.09
C ASN A 62 21.71 10.08 6.80
N TYR A 63 21.13 9.12 6.09
CA TYR A 63 20.14 8.19 6.63
C TYR A 63 20.72 7.31 7.75
N GLU A 64 21.92 6.78 7.57
CA GLU A 64 22.62 5.93 8.55
C GLU A 64 23.03 6.67 9.82
N ASN A 65 23.24 7.99 9.73
CA ASN A 65 23.50 8.81 10.91
C ASN A 65 22.26 9.03 11.79
N LYS A 66 21.07 8.61 11.35
CA LYS A 66 19.84 8.72 12.15
C LYS A 66 19.66 7.49 13.03
N THR A 67 19.41 7.74 14.31
CA THR A 67 19.33 6.69 15.33
C THR A 67 17.93 6.07 15.47
N ASN A 68 16.87 6.78 15.07
CA ASN A 68 15.49 6.31 15.13
C ASN A 68 14.82 6.36 13.76
N ASP A 69 13.77 5.56 13.61
CA ASP A 69 13.10 5.38 12.33
C ASP A 69 12.24 6.58 11.91
N LEU A 70 11.73 7.38 12.85
CA LEU A 70 11.02 8.60 12.52
C LEU A 70 11.94 9.65 11.88
N ASP A 71 13.17 9.81 12.40
CA ASP A 71 14.15 10.70 11.78
C ASP A 71 14.57 10.21 10.39
N LYS A 72 14.70 8.89 10.21
CA LYS A 72 14.94 8.29 8.89
C LYS A 72 13.77 8.56 7.93
N TYR A 73 12.53 8.43 8.40
CA TYR A 73 11.33 8.80 7.66
C TYR A 73 11.39 10.26 7.20
N ILE A 74 11.69 11.18 8.11
CA ILE A 74 11.79 12.63 7.80
C ILE A 74 12.89 12.88 6.75
N VAL A 75 14.03 12.19 6.83
CA VAL A 75 15.10 12.29 5.80
C VAL A 75 14.58 11.88 4.43
N LEU A 76 13.86 10.74 4.34
CA LEU A 76 13.31 10.24 3.07
C LEU A 76 12.20 11.14 2.52
N MET A 77 11.27 11.62 3.37
CA MET A 77 10.22 12.54 2.93
C MET A 77 10.82 13.89 2.47
N THR A 78 11.81 14.40 3.17
CA THR A 78 12.53 15.60 2.74
C THR A 78 13.23 15.39 1.39
N LEU A 79 13.78 14.20 1.16
CA LEU A 79 14.35 13.84 -0.15
C LEU A 79 13.28 13.79 -1.23
N GLN A 80 12.12 13.17 -0.96
CA GLN A 80 10.99 13.11 -1.87
C GLN A 80 10.55 14.52 -2.31
N ASP A 81 10.54 15.48 -1.37
CA ASP A 81 10.17 16.87 -1.67
C ASP A 81 11.22 17.61 -2.51
N ARG A 82 12.50 17.25 -2.40
CA ARG A 82 13.60 17.94 -3.08
C ARG A 82 14.06 17.30 -4.37
N ASN A 83 14.00 15.98 -4.46
CA ASN A 83 14.44 15.22 -5.63
C ASN A 83 13.70 13.88 -5.68
N GLU A 84 12.54 13.88 -6.30
CA GLU A 84 11.65 12.73 -6.35
C GLU A 84 12.28 11.53 -7.08
N LYS A 85 13.00 11.74 -8.18
CA LYS A 85 13.71 10.64 -8.88
C LYS A 85 14.76 10.00 -7.98
N LEU A 86 15.53 10.79 -7.25
CA LEU A 86 16.52 10.27 -6.30
C LEU A 86 15.86 9.53 -5.13
N PHE A 87 14.74 10.02 -4.64
CA PHE A 87 13.96 9.32 -3.61
C PHE A 87 13.55 7.92 -4.08
N TYR A 88 12.99 7.80 -5.28
CA TYR A 88 12.59 6.49 -5.81
C TYR A 88 13.80 5.62 -6.16
N ARG A 89 14.93 6.20 -6.61
CA ARG A 89 16.18 5.45 -6.81
C ARG A 89 16.69 4.83 -5.51
N VAL A 90 16.65 5.59 -4.42
CA VAL A 90 16.98 5.08 -3.07
C VAL A 90 15.99 4.00 -2.65
N LEU A 91 14.70 4.27 -2.73
CA LEU A 91 13.65 3.36 -2.26
C LEU A 91 13.67 2.02 -3.02
N THR A 92 13.88 2.04 -4.33
CA THR A 92 13.95 0.82 -5.17
C THR A 92 15.27 0.09 -5.08
N SER A 93 16.33 0.70 -4.56
CA SER A 93 17.64 0.03 -4.39
C SER A 93 17.61 -1.07 -3.32
N ASP A 94 16.78 -0.92 -2.29
CA ASP A 94 16.58 -1.91 -1.23
C ASP A 94 15.21 -1.71 -0.58
N ILE A 95 14.17 -2.24 -1.23
CA ILE A 95 12.79 -2.06 -0.78
C ILE A 95 12.53 -2.71 0.58
N GLU A 96 13.22 -3.81 0.91
CA GLU A 96 13.12 -4.49 2.19
C GLU A 96 13.57 -3.59 3.35
N ARG A 97 14.61 -2.80 3.12
CA ARG A 97 15.16 -1.84 4.09
C ARG A 97 14.29 -0.60 4.26
N PHE A 98 13.77 -0.06 3.16
CA PHE A 98 13.15 1.27 3.16
C PHE A 98 11.62 1.23 3.31
N MET A 99 10.95 0.17 2.88
CA MET A 99 9.49 0.06 3.01
C MET A 99 9.01 0.18 4.48
N PRO A 100 9.66 -0.43 5.49
CA PRO A 100 9.25 -0.26 6.87
C PRO A 100 9.40 1.18 7.41
N ILE A 101 10.17 2.01 6.72
CA ILE A 101 10.39 3.41 7.08
C ILE A 101 9.35 4.31 6.40
N VAL A 102 9.16 4.17 5.08
CA VAL A 102 8.21 5.03 4.34
C VAL A 102 6.75 4.60 4.52
N TYR A 103 6.54 3.38 5.00
CA TYR A 103 5.23 2.79 5.24
C TYR A 103 5.16 2.13 6.63
N THR A 104 4.42 1.03 6.80
CA THR A 104 4.27 0.36 8.09
C THR A 104 5.57 -0.35 8.52
N PRO A 105 6.01 -0.21 9.78
CA PRO A 105 5.30 0.41 10.92
C PRO A 105 5.55 1.91 11.13
N THR A 106 6.59 2.50 10.55
CA THR A 106 7.06 3.86 10.89
C THR A 106 6.05 4.94 10.51
N VAL A 107 5.31 4.78 9.40
CA VAL A 107 4.28 5.74 8.97
C VAL A 107 3.20 5.93 10.04
N GLY A 108 2.87 4.91 10.83
CA GLY A 108 1.92 5.04 11.94
C GLY A 108 2.41 6.04 13.00
N LEU A 109 3.69 5.96 13.39
CA LEU A 109 4.31 6.91 14.29
C LEU A 109 4.40 8.31 13.65
N ALA A 110 4.72 8.38 12.36
CA ALA A 110 4.74 9.63 11.62
C ALA A 110 3.37 10.31 11.59
N CYS A 111 2.28 9.54 11.43
CA CYS A 111 0.92 10.06 11.52
C CYS A 111 0.59 10.58 12.93
N GLN A 112 0.98 9.89 14.00
CA GLN A 112 0.77 10.37 15.37
C GLN A 112 1.48 11.70 15.66
N GLN A 113 2.57 11.98 14.97
CA GLN A 113 3.37 13.19 15.11
C GLN A 113 3.36 14.06 13.83
N TYR A 114 2.34 13.91 13.00
CA TYR A 114 2.30 14.49 11.66
C TYR A 114 2.47 16.02 11.68
N GLY A 115 1.86 16.72 12.63
CA GLY A 115 2.01 18.17 12.80
C GLY A 115 3.46 18.64 12.97
N LEU A 116 4.35 17.75 13.43
CA LEU A 116 5.79 18.02 13.60
C LEU A 116 6.65 17.32 12.53
N ALA A 117 6.18 16.21 11.99
CA ALA A 117 6.96 15.36 11.09
C ALA A 117 6.98 15.86 9.64
N PHE A 118 5.88 16.39 9.13
CA PHE A 118 5.86 16.86 7.74
C PHE A 118 6.65 18.17 7.57
N ARG A 119 7.29 18.34 6.41
CA ARG A 119 8.05 19.56 6.05
C ARG A 119 7.36 20.37 4.97
N ARG A 120 6.70 19.69 4.04
CA ARG A 120 5.88 20.27 2.99
C ARG A 120 4.58 19.47 2.91
N PRO A 121 3.39 20.13 2.88
CA PRO A 121 2.14 19.43 2.65
C PRO A 121 2.18 18.67 1.32
N ARG A 122 1.73 17.42 1.33
CA ARG A 122 1.63 16.58 0.14
C ARG A 122 0.23 16.03 0.04
N GLY A 123 -0.36 16.11 -1.15
CA GLY A 123 -1.72 15.67 -1.39
C GLY A 123 -2.78 16.76 -1.26
N LEU A 124 -4.03 16.37 -1.47
CA LEU A 124 -5.19 17.26 -1.46
C LEU A 124 -6.00 17.06 -0.18
N PHE A 125 -6.23 18.13 0.55
CA PHE A 125 -7.07 18.15 1.74
C PHE A 125 -8.44 18.75 1.36
N ILE A 126 -9.48 17.92 1.39
CA ILE A 126 -10.87 18.32 1.13
C ILE A 126 -11.61 18.25 2.46
N THR A 127 -12.28 19.31 2.83
CA THR A 127 -13.01 19.38 4.09
C THR A 127 -14.51 19.23 3.91
N ILE A 128 -15.24 18.94 4.99
CA ILE A 128 -16.71 18.92 4.98
C ILE A 128 -17.32 20.28 4.55
N HIS A 129 -16.57 21.36 4.74
CA HIS A 129 -16.99 22.72 4.37
C HIS A 129 -16.84 23.01 2.87
N ASP A 130 -16.10 22.16 2.14
CA ASP A 130 -15.89 22.29 0.69
C ASP A 130 -16.97 21.59 -0.13
N LYS A 131 -17.99 21.03 0.52
CA LYS A 131 -19.12 20.39 -0.17
C LYS A 131 -19.79 21.38 -1.12
N GLY A 132 -20.02 20.96 -2.37
CA GLY A 132 -20.48 21.80 -3.48
C GLY A 132 -19.36 22.41 -4.31
N HIS A 133 -18.07 22.27 -3.89
CA HIS A 133 -16.90 22.88 -4.54
C HIS A 133 -15.76 21.90 -4.80
N ILE A 134 -15.96 20.58 -4.62
CA ILE A 134 -14.89 19.59 -4.74
C ILE A 134 -14.26 19.59 -6.14
N ALA A 135 -15.06 19.77 -7.19
CA ALA A 135 -14.55 19.90 -8.56
C ALA A 135 -13.55 21.06 -8.71
N THR A 136 -13.81 22.20 -8.06
CA THR A 136 -12.91 23.35 -8.05
C THR A 136 -11.62 23.01 -7.29
N MET A 137 -11.72 22.32 -6.17
CA MET A 137 -10.54 21.90 -5.39
C MET A 137 -9.65 20.94 -6.17
N LEU A 138 -10.24 19.97 -6.86
CA LEU A 138 -9.51 19.08 -7.75
C LEU A 138 -8.78 19.85 -8.87
N ASN A 139 -9.39 20.94 -9.39
CA ASN A 139 -8.76 21.78 -10.41
C ASN A 139 -7.55 22.56 -9.90
N SER A 140 -7.40 22.72 -8.59
CA SER A 140 -6.19 23.31 -7.97
C SER A 140 -5.00 22.33 -7.95
N TRP A 141 -5.23 21.03 -8.21
CA TRP A 141 -4.14 20.08 -8.33
C TRP A 141 -3.41 20.25 -9.66
N PRO A 142 -2.05 20.39 -9.65
CA PRO A 142 -1.31 20.78 -10.84
C PRO A 142 -1.26 19.70 -11.93
N GLU A 143 -1.42 18.42 -11.56
CA GLU A 143 -1.33 17.30 -12.50
C GLU A 143 -2.71 16.97 -13.10
N GLU A 144 -2.79 16.97 -14.43
CA GLU A 144 -4.05 16.70 -15.14
C GLU A 144 -4.31 15.21 -15.38
N ASN A 145 -3.25 14.38 -15.43
CA ASN A 145 -3.35 12.97 -15.81
C ASN A 145 -3.27 12.03 -14.59
N ILE A 146 -4.14 12.19 -13.61
CA ILE A 146 -4.21 11.31 -12.45
C ILE A 146 -4.82 9.96 -12.84
N LYS A 147 -4.14 8.87 -12.48
CA LYS A 147 -4.56 7.48 -12.72
C LYS A 147 -4.88 6.73 -11.44
N ALA A 148 -4.29 7.14 -10.32
CA ALA A 148 -4.47 6.50 -9.03
C ALA A 148 -4.66 7.53 -7.92
N ILE A 149 -5.69 7.33 -7.12
CA ILE A 149 -5.99 8.10 -5.92
C ILE A 149 -6.04 7.12 -4.74
N VAL A 150 -5.37 7.46 -3.66
CA VAL A 150 -5.59 6.83 -2.35
C VAL A 150 -6.27 7.85 -1.46
N VAL A 151 -7.44 7.50 -0.94
CA VAL A 151 -8.28 8.38 -0.14
C VAL A 151 -8.53 7.80 1.24
N THR A 152 -8.44 8.66 2.28
CA THR A 152 -8.80 8.33 3.66
C THR A 152 -9.64 9.45 4.27
N ASP A 153 -10.47 9.13 5.27
CA ASP A 153 -11.10 10.13 6.15
C ASP A 153 -10.41 10.22 7.52
N GLY A 154 -9.35 9.47 7.72
CA GLY A 154 -8.54 9.49 8.94
C GLY A 154 -9.20 8.89 10.17
N GLU A 155 -10.36 8.21 10.05
CA GLU A 155 -11.12 7.73 11.21
C GLU A 155 -10.49 6.52 11.89
N ARG A 156 -9.75 5.67 11.11
CA ARG A 156 -9.17 4.44 11.65
C ARG A 156 -7.78 4.16 11.09
N ILE A 157 -6.85 5.01 11.40
CA ILE A 157 -5.46 4.88 10.92
C ILE A 157 -4.80 3.65 11.55
N LEU A 158 -4.60 2.60 10.74
CA LEU A 158 -4.06 1.31 11.19
C LEU A 158 -4.81 0.81 12.45
N GLY A 159 -4.11 0.32 13.45
CA GLY A 159 -4.63 -0.01 14.79
C GLY A 159 -4.54 1.13 15.80
N LEU A 160 -4.31 2.38 15.35
CA LEU A 160 -4.07 3.56 16.21
C LEU A 160 -5.33 4.38 16.48
N GLY A 161 -6.40 4.16 15.70
CA GLY A 161 -7.68 4.86 15.85
C GLY A 161 -7.79 6.14 15.05
N ASP A 162 -8.67 7.05 15.50
CA ASP A 162 -8.96 8.31 14.81
C ASP A 162 -7.79 9.29 14.96
N LEU A 163 -7.12 9.59 13.85
CA LEU A 163 -6.07 10.58 13.74
C LEU A 163 -6.46 11.79 12.87
N GLY A 164 -7.69 11.79 12.33
CA GLY A 164 -8.17 12.90 11.51
C GLY A 164 -7.22 13.27 10.39
N SER A 165 -6.94 14.56 10.22
CA SER A 165 -6.03 15.06 9.16
C SER A 165 -4.60 14.55 9.26
N TYR A 166 -4.15 14.10 10.41
CA TYR A 166 -2.85 13.46 10.57
C TYR A 166 -2.76 12.13 9.81
N GLY A 167 -3.89 11.54 9.42
CA GLY A 167 -3.97 10.35 8.58
C GLY A 167 -3.39 10.51 7.18
N MET A 168 -3.12 11.72 6.68
CA MET A 168 -2.58 11.95 5.33
C MET A 168 -1.26 11.20 5.06
N GLY A 169 -0.48 10.89 6.08
CA GLY A 169 0.75 10.11 5.92
C GLY A 169 0.51 8.73 5.29
N ILE A 170 -0.65 8.11 5.49
CA ILE A 170 -1.01 6.80 4.94
C ILE A 170 -1.16 6.85 3.42
N PRO A 171 -2.03 7.68 2.82
CA PRO A 171 -2.12 7.83 1.36
C PRO A 171 -0.77 8.15 0.70
N VAL A 172 0.02 9.03 1.32
CA VAL A 172 1.35 9.40 0.81
C VAL A 172 2.29 8.18 0.78
N GLY A 173 2.36 7.40 1.86
CA GLY A 173 3.17 6.18 1.93
C GLY A 173 2.70 5.10 0.95
N LYS A 174 1.37 4.90 0.84
CA LYS A 174 0.79 3.96 -0.13
C LYS A 174 1.18 4.31 -1.57
N LEU A 175 1.01 5.56 -1.98
CA LEU A 175 1.32 5.99 -3.34
C LEU A 175 2.82 5.99 -3.63
N ALA A 176 3.68 6.20 -2.63
CA ALA A 176 5.12 5.96 -2.78
C ALA A 176 5.40 4.49 -3.16
N LEU A 177 4.67 3.53 -2.58
CA LEU A 177 4.79 2.12 -2.94
C LEU A 177 4.11 1.77 -4.28
N TYR A 178 3.06 2.48 -4.69
CA TYR A 178 2.51 2.37 -6.05
C TYR A 178 3.61 2.60 -7.10
N THR A 179 4.43 3.60 -6.86
CA THR A 179 5.57 3.91 -7.74
C THR A 179 6.73 2.93 -7.55
N ALA A 180 7.19 2.75 -6.32
CA ALA A 180 8.38 1.93 -6.05
C ALA A 180 8.18 0.46 -6.40
N CYS A 181 7.03 -0.13 -6.06
CA CYS A 181 6.73 -1.55 -6.24
C CYS A 181 5.93 -1.82 -7.52
N GLY A 182 4.95 -0.96 -7.84
CA GLY A 182 4.08 -1.12 -9.01
C GLY A 182 4.53 -0.36 -10.24
N GLY A 183 5.49 0.55 -10.13
CA GLY A 183 5.97 1.35 -11.26
C GLY A 183 4.98 2.39 -11.78
N VAL A 184 3.91 2.71 -11.04
CA VAL A 184 2.99 3.78 -11.42
C VAL A 184 3.73 5.12 -11.36
N HIS A 185 3.56 5.96 -12.38
CA HIS A 185 4.25 7.25 -12.43
C HIS A 185 3.81 8.16 -11.26
N PRO A 186 4.72 8.77 -10.48
CA PRO A 186 4.35 9.52 -9.28
C PRO A 186 3.46 10.73 -9.58
N GLN A 187 3.62 11.39 -10.74
CA GLN A 187 2.74 12.47 -11.19
C GLN A 187 1.33 12.00 -11.57
N GLN A 188 1.10 10.69 -11.70
CA GLN A 188 -0.22 10.10 -11.91
C GLN A 188 -0.89 9.68 -10.60
N CYS A 189 -0.28 9.96 -9.47
CA CYS A 189 -0.72 9.58 -8.13
C CYS A 189 -1.19 10.80 -7.34
N LEU A 190 -2.38 10.71 -6.72
CA LEU A 190 -2.93 11.78 -5.91
C LEU A 190 -3.36 11.25 -4.53
N PRO A 191 -2.64 11.59 -3.45
CA PRO A 191 -3.11 11.32 -2.10
C PRO A 191 -4.20 12.33 -1.70
N VAL A 192 -5.29 11.82 -1.14
CA VAL A 192 -6.45 12.64 -0.72
C VAL A 192 -6.82 12.33 0.72
N LEU A 193 -7.09 13.38 1.48
CA LEU A 193 -7.71 13.29 2.79
C LEU A 193 -9.02 14.06 2.79
N LEU A 194 -10.08 13.40 3.26
CA LEU A 194 -11.41 13.98 3.45
C LEU A 194 -11.57 14.34 4.93
N ASP A 195 -11.30 15.59 5.27
CA ASP A 195 -11.39 16.05 6.65
C ASP A 195 -12.84 16.40 7.02
N VAL A 196 -13.45 15.52 7.77
CA VAL A 196 -14.80 15.68 8.30
C VAL A 196 -14.81 15.95 9.83
N GLY A 197 -13.66 16.34 10.38
CA GLY A 197 -13.40 16.46 11.81
C GLY A 197 -12.83 15.20 12.43
N THR A 198 -12.66 15.20 13.74
CA THR A 198 -12.13 14.05 14.50
C THR A 198 -12.87 13.90 15.84
N ASP A 199 -13.04 12.65 16.28
CA ASP A 199 -13.57 12.35 17.62
C ASP A 199 -12.46 12.20 18.67
N ASN A 200 -11.18 12.37 18.26
CA ASN A 200 -10.01 12.29 19.15
C ASN A 200 -9.86 13.58 19.97
N GLU A 201 -10.20 13.53 21.26
CA GLU A 201 -10.15 14.67 22.17
C GLU A 201 -8.75 15.25 22.34
N ALA A 202 -7.71 14.40 22.27
CA ALA A 202 -6.34 14.87 22.37
C ALA A 202 -5.98 15.77 21.18
N LEU A 203 -6.39 15.40 19.96
CA LEU A 203 -6.18 16.22 18.76
C LEU A 203 -7.03 17.49 18.77
N LEU A 204 -8.28 17.43 19.23
CA LEU A 204 -9.15 18.61 19.32
C LEU A 204 -8.57 19.68 20.23
N SER A 205 -7.86 19.28 21.28
CA SER A 205 -7.20 20.18 22.24
C SER A 205 -5.76 20.54 21.90
N ASP A 206 -5.13 19.86 20.93
CA ASP A 206 -3.77 20.13 20.52
C ASP A 206 -3.69 21.41 19.64
N PRO A 207 -2.96 22.45 20.06
CA PRO A 207 -2.76 23.66 19.25
C PRO A 207 -2.06 23.40 17.92
N LEU A 208 -1.27 22.32 17.83
CA LEU A 208 -0.51 21.95 16.63
C LEU A 208 -1.31 21.06 15.67
N TYR A 209 -2.53 20.63 16.04
CA TYR A 209 -3.36 19.85 15.12
C TYR A 209 -3.74 20.69 13.90
N ILE A 210 -3.51 20.16 12.72
CA ILE A 210 -3.64 20.86 11.43
C ILE A 210 -5.01 20.63 10.76
N GLY A 211 -5.85 19.74 11.29
CA GLY A 211 -7.18 19.44 10.75
C GLY A 211 -8.29 20.28 11.38
N LEU A 212 -9.52 20.00 10.97
CA LEU A 212 -10.71 20.65 11.52
C LEU A 212 -10.90 20.30 13.00
N LYS A 213 -11.00 21.35 13.85
CA LYS A 213 -11.13 21.22 15.31
C LYS A 213 -12.59 21.11 15.75
N HIS A 214 -13.30 20.14 15.20
CA HIS A 214 -14.66 19.79 15.64
C HIS A 214 -14.89 18.28 15.54
N LYS A 215 -15.95 17.80 16.19
CA LYS A 215 -16.35 16.39 16.12
C LYS A 215 -16.70 15.97 14.70
N ARG A 216 -16.46 14.69 14.39
CA ARG A 216 -16.76 14.13 13.06
C ARG A 216 -18.19 14.38 12.64
N VAL A 217 -18.35 14.89 11.44
CA VAL A 217 -19.64 14.96 10.75
C VAL A 217 -19.94 13.57 10.18
N ARG A 218 -21.15 13.07 10.45
CA ARG A 218 -21.62 11.74 10.04
C ARG A 218 -22.96 11.83 9.31
N GLY A 219 -23.43 10.70 8.82
CA GLY A 219 -24.74 10.57 8.19
C GLY A 219 -24.82 11.26 6.84
N LYS A 220 -25.96 11.88 6.55
CA LYS A 220 -26.27 12.41 5.21
C LYS A 220 -25.23 13.39 4.67
N GLN A 221 -24.73 14.30 5.48
CA GLN A 221 -23.74 15.30 5.04
C GLN A 221 -22.41 14.64 4.65
N TYR A 222 -21.99 13.64 5.41
CA TYR A 222 -20.83 12.82 5.09
C TYR A 222 -21.03 12.08 3.76
N ASP A 223 -22.18 11.42 3.59
CA ASP A 223 -22.48 10.65 2.39
C ASP A 223 -22.53 11.51 1.13
N GLU A 224 -23.08 12.71 1.23
CA GLU A 224 -23.13 13.70 0.16
C GLU A 224 -21.72 14.19 -0.23
N LEU A 225 -20.82 14.39 0.74
CA LEU A 225 -19.41 14.72 0.46
C LEU A 225 -18.73 13.62 -0.34
N ILE A 226 -18.88 12.35 0.11
CA ILE A 226 -18.26 11.21 -0.61
C ILE A 226 -18.86 11.06 -2.01
N ASP A 227 -20.18 11.17 -2.16
CA ASP A 227 -20.83 11.11 -3.48
C ASP A 227 -20.30 12.18 -4.43
N GLU A 228 -20.17 13.42 -3.95
CA GLU A 228 -19.63 14.53 -4.75
C GLU A 228 -18.16 14.29 -5.11
N PHE A 229 -17.34 13.80 -4.16
CA PHE A 229 -15.95 13.46 -4.42
C PHE A 229 -15.82 12.42 -5.53
N MET A 230 -16.57 11.30 -5.44
CA MET A 230 -16.53 10.23 -6.45
C MET A 230 -16.94 10.74 -7.83
N GLN A 231 -17.97 11.58 -7.92
CA GLN A 231 -18.40 12.19 -9.17
C GLN A 231 -17.37 13.18 -9.72
N ALA A 232 -16.83 14.06 -8.88
CA ALA A 232 -15.86 15.07 -9.28
C ALA A 232 -14.56 14.44 -9.81
N VAL A 233 -14.07 13.39 -9.15
CA VAL A 233 -12.88 12.63 -9.59
C VAL A 233 -13.12 12.01 -10.96
N THR A 234 -14.24 11.32 -11.16
CA THR A 234 -14.50 10.64 -12.44
C THR A 234 -14.82 11.61 -13.57
N ASN A 235 -15.43 12.74 -13.27
CA ASN A 235 -15.66 13.80 -14.24
C ASN A 235 -14.35 14.43 -14.72
N LYS A 236 -13.36 14.60 -13.83
CA LYS A 236 -12.08 15.21 -14.17
C LYS A 236 -11.11 14.19 -14.79
N TYR A 237 -10.91 13.04 -14.15
CA TYR A 237 -9.87 12.08 -14.50
C TYR A 237 -10.37 10.85 -15.27
N GLY A 238 -11.69 10.73 -15.45
CA GLY A 238 -12.34 9.64 -16.18
C GLY A 238 -12.70 8.44 -15.31
N MET A 239 -13.54 7.55 -15.88
CA MET A 239 -14.06 6.35 -15.20
C MET A 239 -13.00 5.26 -14.93
N ASN A 240 -11.82 5.41 -15.54
CA ASN A 240 -10.69 4.48 -15.36
C ASN A 240 -9.73 4.96 -14.26
N CYS A 241 -9.97 6.12 -13.63
CA CYS A 241 -9.18 6.57 -12.51
C CYS A 241 -9.42 5.63 -11.33
N LEU A 242 -8.36 4.98 -10.87
CA LEU A 242 -8.40 4.10 -9.71
C LEU A 242 -8.55 4.91 -8.42
N ILE A 243 -9.54 4.57 -7.60
CA ILE A 243 -9.77 5.18 -6.29
C ILE A 243 -9.68 4.09 -5.22
N GLN A 244 -8.57 4.06 -4.49
CA GLN A 244 -8.38 3.15 -3.35
C GLN A 244 -8.86 3.82 -2.07
N PHE A 245 -9.82 3.18 -1.38
CA PHE A 245 -10.22 3.55 -0.04
C PHE A 245 -9.27 2.92 0.97
N GLU A 246 -8.87 3.73 1.98
CA GLU A 246 -7.85 3.34 2.96
C GLU A 246 -8.18 3.88 4.35
N ASP A 247 -8.08 3.02 5.37
CA ASP A 247 -8.23 3.38 6.79
C ASP A 247 -9.56 4.12 7.11
N PHE A 248 -10.66 3.72 6.49
CA PHE A 248 -12.02 4.11 6.91
C PHE A 248 -12.47 3.23 8.08
N ALA A 249 -13.31 3.77 8.96
CA ALA A 249 -13.85 2.97 10.05
C ALA A 249 -14.85 1.91 9.56
N ASN A 250 -14.97 0.80 10.30
CA ASN A 250 -15.85 -0.33 9.97
C ASN A 250 -17.30 0.08 9.62
N ALA A 251 -17.81 1.14 10.25
CA ALA A 251 -19.16 1.66 9.98
C ALA A 251 -19.31 2.20 8.54
N ASN A 252 -18.21 2.64 7.93
CA ASN A 252 -18.19 3.24 6.61
C ASN A 252 -17.61 2.32 5.53
N ALA A 253 -16.56 1.54 5.83
CA ALA A 253 -15.76 0.83 4.85
C ALA A 253 -16.59 -0.11 3.95
N PHE A 254 -17.35 -1.07 4.53
CA PHE A 254 -18.21 -1.97 3.75
C PHE A 254 -19.34 -1.23 3.02
N ARG A 255 -19.96 -0.30 3.70
CA ARG A 255 -21.07 0.48 3.15
C ARG A 255 -20.65 1.27 1.91
N LEU A 256 -19.50 1.92 1.99
CA LEU A 256 -18.94 2.68 0.86
C LEU A 256 -18.44 1.74 -0.25
N LEU A 257 -17.77 0.64 0.10
CA LEU A 257 -17.34 -0.36 -0.88
C LEU A 257 -18.56 -0.90 -1.65
N ASN A 258 -19.61 -1.34 -0.96
CA ASN A 258 -20.81 -1.87 -1.59
C ASN A 258 -21.55 -0.82 -2.45
N LYS A 259 -21.53 0.45 -2.02
CA LYS A 259 -22.17 1.55 -2.76
C LYS A 259 -21.45 1.87 -4.07
N TYR A 260 -20.11 1.82 -4.09
CA TYR A 260 -19.33 2.37 -5.19
C TYR A 260 -18.66 1.33 -6.10
N ARG A 261 -18.39 0.10 -5.63
CA ARG A 261 -17.59 -0.89 -6.36
C ARG A 261 -18.11 -1.26 -7.76
N ASN A 262 -19.44 -1.20 -7.97
CA ASN A 262 -20.06 -1.51 -9.25
C ASN A 262 -20.30 -0.27 -10.13
N ARG A 263 -19.92 0.92 -9.65
CA ARG A 263 -20.14 2.19 -10.35
C ARG A 263 -18.84 2.89 -10.74
N TYR A 264 -17.77 2.66 -10.00
CA TYR A 264 -16.49 3.33 -10.14
C TYR A 264 -15.34 2.32 -10.12
N CYS A 265 -14.18 2.70 -10.64
CA CYS A 265 -12.95 1.92 -10.52
C CYS A 265 -12.40 2.08 -9.10
N THR A 266 -12.87 1.29 -8.16
CA THR A 266 -12.55 1.43 -6.75
C THR A 266 -12.44 0.10 -6.03
N PHE A 267 -11.63 0.08 -4.99
CA PHE A 267 -11.54 -1.00 -4.01
C PHE A 267 -11.20 -0.44 -2.63
N ASN A 268 -11.37 -1.27 -1.60
CA ASN A 268 -10.93 -0.98 -0.24
C ASN A 268 -9.77 -1.93 0.12
N ASP A 269 -8.61 -1.38 0.47
CA ASP A 269 -7.42 -2.19 0.73
C ASP A 269 -7.47 -2.93 2.08
N ASP A 270 -8.13 -2.36 3.10
CA ASP A 270 -8.30 -3.01 4.41
C ASP A 270 -9.18 -4.25 4.34
N ILE A 271 -10.14 -4.27 3.40
CA ILE A 271 -11.05 -5.39 3.14
C ILE A 271 -10.44 -6.34 2.11
N GLN A 272 -10.22 -5.85 0.89
CA GLN A 272 -9.90 -6.67 -0.29
C GLN A 272 -8.40 -6.94 -0.43
N GLY A 273 -7.54 -5.93 -0.17
CA GLY A 273 -6.08 -6.11 -0.19
C GLY A 273 -5.62 -7.03 0.94
N THR A 274 -6.14 -6.82 2.15
CA THR A 274 -5.85 -7.68 3.29
C THR A 274 -6.37 -9.11 3.07
N ALA A 275 -7.53 -9.27 2.46
CA ALA A 275 -8.03 -10.59 2.07
C ALA A 275 -7.08 -11.28 1.09
N SER A 276 -6.65 -10.57 0.06
CA SER A 276 -5.78 -11.12 -0.98
C SER A 276 -4.43 -11.58 -0.41
N VAL A 277 -3.77 -10.75 0.40
CA VAL A 277 -2.47 -11.11 0.99
C VAL A 277 -2.59 -12.28 1.98
N ALA A 278 -3.64 -12.31 2.80
CA ALA A 278 -3.87 -13.43 3.73
C ALA A 278 -4.12 -14.74 2.98
N VAL A 279 -4.97 -14.72 1.95
CA VAL A 279 -5.25 -15.92 1.12
C VAL A 279 -4.02 -16.35 0.32
N ALA A 280 -3.16 -15.42 -0.11
CA ALA A 280 -1.86 -15.76 -0.71
C ALA A 280 -0.99 -16.59 0.25
N GLY A 281 -0.86 -16.14 1.50
CA GLY A 281 -0.16 -16.89 2.54
C GLY A 281 -0.79 -18.27 2.82
N LEU A 282 -2.13 -18.37 2.79
CA LEU A 282 -2.82 -19.65 2.91
C LEU A 282 -2.51 -20.58 1.74
N PHE A 283 -2.57 -20.11 0.50
CA PHE A 283 -2.18 -20.92 -0.66
C PHE A 283 -0.74 -21.43 -0.59
N ALA A 284 0.19 -20.59 -0.09
CA ALA A 284 1.56 -21.03 0.17
C ALA A 284 1.60 -22.09 1.30
N ALA A 285 0.82 -21.91 2.37
CA ALA A 285 0.71 -22.87 3.47
C ALA A 285 0.14 -24.23 3.02
N LEU A 286 -0.82 -24.24 2.09
CA LEU A 286 -1.39 -25.49 1.52
C LEU A 286 -0.32 -26.33 0.80
N ARG A 287 0.70 -25.72 0.21
CA ARG A 287 1.83 -26.45 -0.39
C ARG A 287 2.67 -27.18 0.65
N ILE A 288 2.72 -26.66 1.90
CA ILE A 288 3.40 -27.30 3.03
C ILE A 288 2.53 -28.42 3.61
N THR A 289 1.24 -28.15 3.84
CA THR A 289 0.31 -29.13 4.43
C THR A 289 -0.13 -30.22 3.46
N LYS A 290 -0.02 -29.95 2.13
CA LYS A 290 -0.48 -30.81 1.03
C LYS A 290 -1.97 -31.11 1.07
N ASN A 291 -2.75 -30.25 1.69
CA ASN A 291 -4.20 -30.32 1.80
C ASN A 291 -4.87 -29.31 0.87
N LYS A 292 -6.18 -29.45 0.64
CA LYS A 292 -7.00 -28.44 -0.03
C LYS A 292 -7.43 -27.37 0.99
N LEU A 293 -7.78 -26.20 0.50
CA LEU A 293 -8.29 -25.11 1.35
C LEU A 293 -9.57 -25.58 2.11
N SER A 294 -10.39 -26.36 1.46
CA SER A 294 -11.62 -26.93 1.98
C SER A 294 -11.46 -27.97 3.09
N ASP A 295 -10.26 -28.54 3.26
CA ASP A 295 -9.96 -29.48 4.35
C ASP A 295 -9.67 -28.75 5.68
N HIS A 296 -9.51 -27.43 5.63
CA HIS A 296 -9.12 -26.61 6.77
C HIS A 296 -10.32 -26.06 7.55
N LYS A 297 -10.17 -25.99 8.88
CA LYS A 297 -11.09 -25.31 9.80
C LYS A 297 -10.44 -24.02 10.28
N PHE A 298 -11.08 -22.89 9.99
CA PHE A 298 -10.57 -21.57 10.34
C PHE A 298 -11.25 -21.00 11.58
N VAL A 299 -10.46 -20.42 12.50
CA VAL A 299 -10.97 -19.58 13.59
C VAL A 299 -10.36 -18.20 13.47
N PHE A 300 -11.21 -17.18 13.48
CA PHE A 300 -10.81 -15.79 13.43
C PHE A 300 -10.90 -15.15 14.81
N GLN A 301 -9.85 -14.48 15.23
CA GLN A 301 -9.87 -13.52 16.31
C GLN A 301 -10.09 -12.13 15.71
N GLY A 302 -11.35 -11.69 15.74
CA GLY A 302 -11.81 -10.45 15.13
C GLY A 302 -12.95 -10.68 14.14
N ALA A 303 -13.81 -9.68 13.98
CA ALA A 303 -14.92 -9.66 13.03
C ALA A 303 -15.07 -8.25 12.42
N GLY A 304 -13.95 -7.58 12.16
CA GLY A 304 -13.85 -6.30 11.47
C GLY A 304 -13.67 -6.48 9.96
N GLU A 305 -13.26 -5.43 9.29
CA GLU A 305 -13.06 -5.35 7.84
C GLU A 305 -12.14 -6.45 7.32
N ALA A 306 -10.95 -6.58 7.90
CA ALA A 306 -9.98 -7.58 7.49
C ALA A 306 -10.52 -9.01 7.66
N ALA A 307 -11.12 -9.34 8.82
CA ALA A 307 -11.66 -10.67 9.08
C ALA A 307 -12.74 -11.07 8.06
N MET A 308 -13.69 -10.16 7.81
CA MET A 308 -14.79 -10.42 6.90
C MET A 308 -14.31 -10.52 5.45
N GLY A 309 -13.37 -9.65 5.04
CA GLY A 309 -12.75 -9.71 3.71
C GLY A 309 -12.01 -11.04 3.49
N ILE A 310 -11.19 -11.47 4.44
CA ILE A 310 -10.45 -12.74 4.37
C ILE A 310 -11.43 -13.93 4.30
N ALA A 311 -12.44 -13.96 5.17
CA ALA A 311 -13.43 -15.02 5.19
C ALA A 311 -14.20 -15.11 3.86
N HIS A 312 -14.58 -13.98 3.30
CA HIS A 312 -15.23 -13.91 1.98
C HIS A 312 -14.36 -14.47 0.85
N LEU A 313 -13.09 -14.09 0.80
CA LEU A 313 -12.18 -14.53 -0.25
C LEU A 313 -11.80 -16.01 -0.10
N ILE A 314 -11.72 -16.53 1.15
CA ILE A 314 -11.57 -17.97 1.43
C ILE A 314 -12.78 -18.73 0.88
N LEU A 315 -14.00 -18.27 1.15
CA LEU A 315 -15.22 -18.90 0.62
C LEU A 315 -15.24 -18.95 -0.90
N MET A 316 -14.92 -17.84 -1.54
CA MET A 316 -14.84 -17.75 -3.00
C MET A 316 -13.79 -18.71 -3.58
N ALA A 317 -12.67 -18.91 -2.88
CA ALA A 317 -11.66 -19.89 -3.27
C ALA A 317 -12.16 -21.32 -3.10
N MET A 318 -12.87 -21.64 -2.00
CA MET A 318 -13.46 -22.96 -1.74
C MET A 318 -14.59 -23.30 -2.73
N GLU A 319 -15.39 -22.32 -3.14
CA GLU A 319 -16.42 -22.49 -4.18
C GLU A 319 -15.80 -22.95 -5.51
N LYS A 320 -14.61 -22.45 -5.85
CA LYS A 320 -13.85 -22.93 -7.03
C LYS A 320 -13.31 -24.35 -6.86
N GLU A 321 -13.19 -24.85 -5.61
CA GLU A 321 -12.91 -26.27 -5.29
C GLU A 321 -14.17 -27.15 -5.29
N GLY A 322 -15.37 -26.59 -5.55
CA GLY A 322 -16.65 -27.31 -5.62
C GLY A 322 -17.42 -27.38 -4.31
N ILE A 323 -17.10 -26.56 -3.30
CA ILE A 323 -17.79 -26.53 -2.00
C ILE A 323 -18.73 -25.33 -1.93
N SER A 324 -19.98 -25.57 -1.57
CA SER A 324 -21.04 -24.57 -1.65
C SER A 324 -21.27 -23.74 -0.40
N ARG A 325 -20.61 -24.00 0.76
CA ARG A 325 -20.77 -23.23 1.99
C ARG A 325 -19.73 -23.56 3.06
N ALA A 326 -19.24 -22.54 3.79
CA ALA A 326 -18.50 -22.71 5.04
C ALA A 326 -19.37 -22.33 6.24
N ASP A 327 -19.28 -23.11 7.31
CA ASP A 327 -19.95 -22.83 8.58
C ASP A 327 -19.07 -21.93 9.43
N GLY A 328 -19.60 -20.77 9.89
CA GLY A 328 -18.86 -19.78 10.66
C GLY A 328 -19.28 -19.71 12.14
N LEU A 329 -18.43 -19.12 13.00
CA LEU A 329 -18.59 -19.08 14.46
C LEU A 329 -19.05 -17.73 15.02
N ILE A 330 -19.65 -16.87 14.23
CA ILE A 330 -20.44 -15.75 14.75
C ILE A 330 -21.78 -16.34 15.20
N VAL A 331 -22.14 -16.15 16.48
CA VAL A 331 -23.37 -16.73 17.04
C VAL A 331 -24.55 -15.82 16.72
N LYS A 332 -25.64 -16.41 16.18
CA LYS A 332 -26.91 -15.72 15.98
C LYS A 332 -27.44 -15.15 17.31
N GLY A 333 -28.04 -13.98 17.23
CA GLY A 333 -28.62 -13.32 18.41
C GLY A 333 -27.64 -12.50 19.26
N ARG A 334 -26.38 -12.37 18.87
CA ARG A 334 -25.47 -11.36 19.47
C ARG A 334 -25.95 -9.94 19.13
N SER A 335 -25.85 -9.04 20.10
CA SER A 335 -26.05 -7.60 19.87
C SER A 335 -24.97 -7.08 18.91
N HIS A 336 -25.33 -6.14 18.03
CA HIS A 336 -24.43 -5.47 17.09
C HIS A 336 -23.88 -6.32 15.93
N LEU A 337 -24.62 -7.33 15.46
CA LEU A 337 -24.38 -7.97 14.18
C LEU A 337 -24.77 -7.00 13.05
N ASN A 338 -23.86 -6.74 12.12
CA ASN A 338 -24.20 -6.11 10.86
C ASN A 338 -24.45 -7.21 9.79
N HIS A 339 -24.92 -6.79 8.61
CA HIS A 339 -25.28 -7.71 7.54
C HIS A 339 -24.13 -8.67 7.16
N GLU A 340 -22.89 -8.18 7.09
CA GLU A 340 -21.72 -8.97 6.76
C GLU A 340 -21.42 -10.04 7.81
N LYS A 341 -21.60 -9.72 9.10
CA LYS A 341 -21.43 -10.67 10.20
C LYS A 341 -22.54 -11.71 10.25
N GLU A 342 -23.77 -11.30 9.90
CA GLU A 342 -24.93 -12.20 9.87
C GLU A 342 -24.76 -13.33 8.86
N MET A 343 -24.06 -13.08 7.73
CA MET A 343 -23.76 -14.12 6.74
C MET A 343 -22.95 -15.29 7.31
N PHE A 344 -22.14 -15.05 8.33
CA PHE A 344 -21.31 -16.07 9.00
C PHE A 344 -21.86 -16.49 10.36
N ALA A 345 -23.04 -15.99 10.74
CA ALA A 345 -23.63 -16.28 12.04
C ALA A 345 -24.26 -17.67 12.08
N GLN A 346 -23.88 -18.47 13.09
CA GLN A 346 -24.37 -19.82 13.32
C GLN A 346 -25.30 -19.90 14.53
N ASP A 347 -26.20 -20.86 14.51
CA ASP A 347 -27.07 -21.21 15.64
C ASP A 347 -26.29 -22.09 16.62
N HIS A 348 -25.61 -21.46 17.53
CA HIS A 348 -24.70 -22.12 18.47
C HIS A 348 -24.71 -21.38 19.83
N PRO A 349 -24.57 -22.10 20.96
CA PRO A 349 -24.41 -21.47 22.27
C PRO A 349 -23.20 -20.54 22.29
N SER A 350 -23.35 -19.36 22.90
CA SER A 350 -22.26 -18.37 23.04
C SER A 350 -21.05 -18.99 23.76
N VAL A 351 -19.85 -18.67 23.24
CA VAL A 351 -18.57 -19.06 23.84
C VAL A 351 -17.85 -17.77 24.23
N ASN A 352 -17.27 -17.71 25.43
CA ASN A 352 -16.79 -16.46 26.01
C ASN A 352 -15.32 -16.16 25.72
N THR A 353 -14.49 -17.19 25.52
CA THR A 353 -13.05 -17.03 25.33
C THR A 353 -12.55 -17.67 24.05
N LEU A 354 -11.47 -17.15 23.48
CA LEU A 354 -10.83 -17.74 22.31
C LEU A 354 -10.27 -19.14 22.63
N GLU A 355 -9.77 -19.37 23.84
CA GLU A 355 -9.29 -20.68 24.28
C GLU A 355 -10.39 -21.74 24.23
N GLU A 356 -11.59 -21.41 24.74
CA GLU A 356 -12.74 -22.32 24.68
C GLU A 356 -13.16 -22.59 23.22
N VAL A 357 -13.12 -21.58 22.36
CA VAL A 357 -13.40 -21.73 20.93
C VAL A 357 -12.41 -22.70 20.29
N VAL A 358 -11.11 -22.51 20.52
CA VAL A 358 -10.04 -23.37 19.97
C VAL A 358 -10.19 -24.81 20.45
N GLN A 359 -10.47 -25.02 21.75
CA GLN A 359 -10.71 -26.37 22.29
C GLN A 359 -11.91 -27.06 21.67
N LYS A 360 -12.97 -26.34 21.43
CA LYS A 360 -14.23 -26.87 20.92
C LYS A 360 -14.18 -27.16 19.40
N VAL A 361 -13.63 -26.22 18.64
CA VAL A 361 -13.58 -26.30 17.16
C VAL A 361 -12.44 -27.18 16.69
N LYS A 362 -11.32 -27.20 17.44
CA LYS A 362 -10.05 -27.83 17.05
C LYS A 362 -9.64 -27.38 15.65
N PRO A 363 -9.40 -26.06 15.45
CA PRO A 363 -9.11 -25.52 14.14
C PRO A 363 -7.75 -26.01 13.61
N THR A 364 -7.61 -26.01 12.29
CA THR A 364 -6.33 -26.25 11.62
C THR A 364 -5.59 -24.94 11.35
N ALA A 365 -6.35 -23.81 11.34
CA ALA A 365 -5.81 -22.48 11.12
C ALA A 365 -6.46 -21.46 12.08
N ILE A 366 -5.65 -20.59 12.68
CA ILE A 366 -6.11 -19.43 13.45
C ILE A 366 -5.60 -18.14 12.81
N ILE A 367 -6.48 -17.14 12.69
CA ILE A 367 -6.19 -15.86 12.04
C ILE A 367 -6.58 -14.72 12.98
N GLY A 368 -5.59 -13.94 13.40
CA GLY A 368 -5.75 -12.78 14.28
C GLY A 368 -5.76 -11.48 13.48
N VAL A 369 -6.85 -10.70 13.63
CA VAL A 369 -7.09 -9.44 12.92
C VAL A 369 -7.91 -8.45 13.78
N ALA A 370 -7.75 -8.53 15.09
CA ALA A 370 -8.52 -7.72 16.05
C ALA A 370 -7.71 -6.61 16.74
N ALA A 371 -6.43 -6.47 16.42
CA ALA A 371 -5.49 -5.56 17.08
C ALA A 371 -5.42 -5.76 18.63
N ILE A 372 -5.58 -7.01 19.10
CA ILE A 372 -5.51 -7.40 20.50
C ILE A 372 -4.18 -8.13 20.73
N ALA A 373 -3.19 -7.41 21.27
CA ALA A 373 -1.87 -7.95 21.55
C ALA A 373 -1.93 -9.18 22.45
N GLY A 374 -1.19 -10.25 22.08
CA GLY A 374 -1.07 -11.47 22.89
C GLY A 374 -2.35 -12.34 22.94
N ALA A 375 -3.34 -12.11 22.06
CA ALA A 375 -4.59 -12.88 22.04
C ALA A 375 -4.37 -14.37 21.76
N PHE A 376 -3.30 -14.73 21.04
CA PHE A 376 -2.87 -16.12 20.88
C PHE A 376 -1.97 -16.52 22.04
N THR A 377 -2.61 -16.91 23.15
CA THR A 377 -1.91 -17.30 24.38
C THR A 377 -1.03 -18.55 24.18
N GLU A 378 -0.08 -18.75 25.10
CA GLU A 378 0.76 -19.96 25.11
C GLU A 378 -0.09 -21.24 25.05
N LYS A 379 -1.21 -21.25 25.77
CA LYS A 379 -2.14 -22.39 25.79
C LYS A 379 -2.74 -22.63 24.40
N ILE A 380 -3.21 -21.58 23.71
CA ILE A 380 -3.77 -21.69 22.35
C ILE A 380 -2.73 -22.26 21.39
N LEU A 381 -1.49 -21.75 21.41
CA LEU A 381 -0.44 -22.21 20.51
C LEU A 381 -0.05 -23.68 20.76
N LYS A 382 0.00 -24.11 22.01
CA LYS A 382 0.21 -25.52 22.39
C LYS A 382 -0.97 -26.40 21.96
N ASP A 383 -2.20 -25.95 22.16
CA ASP A 383 -3.40 -26.67 21.73
C ASP A 383 -3.43 -26.85 20.22
N MET A 384 -3.09 -25.80 19.46
CA MET A 384 -2.97 -25.87 17.99
C MET A 384 -1.93 -26.91 17.55
N ALA A 385 -0.79 -26.99 18.24
CA ALA A 385 0.26 -27.95 17.96
C ALA A 385 -0.14 -29.40 18.38
N ALA A 386 -1.00 -29.53 19.40
CA ALA A 386 -1.52 -30.83 19.84
C ALA A 386 -2.59 -31.39 18.87
N PHE A 387 -3.39 -30.52 18.27
CA PHE A 387 -4.45 -30.92 17.36
C PHE A 387 -3.96 -31.14 15.93
N ASN A 388 -2.86 -30.53 15.53
CA ASN A 388 -2.38 -30.49 14.15
C ASN A 388 -0.90 -30.82 14.04
N GLU A 389 -0.54 -31.57 13.03
CA GLU A 389 0.87 -31.81 12.68
C GLU A 389 1.54 -30.50 12.24
N ARG A 390 0.89 -29.72 11.40
CA ARG A 390 1.35 -28.43 10.86
C ARG A 390 0.28 -27.35 11.08
N PRO A 391 0.16 -26.78 12.31
CA PRO A 391 -0.83 -25.74 12.59
C PRO A 391 -0.51 -24.44 11.84
N ILE A 392 -1.55 -23.80 11.26
CA ILE A 392 -1.44 -22.48 10.61
C ILE A 392 -1.81 -21.40 11.62
N VAL A 393 -0.88 -20.45 11.83
CA VAL A 393 -1.03 -19.35 12.79
C VAL A 393 -0.71 -18.03 12.11
N PHE A 394 -1.73 -17.24 11.81
CA PHE A 394 -1.61 -15.94 11.17
C PHE A 394 -1.93 -14.82 12.17
N ALA A 395 -0.89 -14.09 12.62
CA ALA A 395 -1.00 -12.93 13.51
C ALA A 395 -0.90 -11.63 12.68
N LEU A 396 -2.00 -11.22 12.06
CA LEU A 396 -2.00 -10.20 11.01
C LEU A 396 -2.25 -8.77 11.51
N SER A 397 -2.47 -8.56 12.81
CA SER A 397 -2.70 -7.22 13.35
C SER A 397 -1.46 -6.34 13.29
N ASN A 398 -1.67 -5.06 12.97
CA ASN A 398 -0.67 -4.00 12.88
C ASN A 398 -0.94 -2.88 13.89
N PRO A 399 0.11 -2.19 14.41
CA PRO A 399 1.54 -2.45 14.27
C PRO A 399 2.02 -3.68 15.09
N THR A 400 3.32 -3.98 15.10
CA THR A 400 3.91 -5.14 15.83
C THR A 400 3.49 -5.22 17.28
N SER A 401 3.31 -4.08 17.96
CA SER A 401 2.83 -4.01 19.35
C SER A 401 1.38 -4.49 19.53
N LYS A 402 0.65 -4.71 18.46
CA LYS A 402 -0.74 -5.21 18.44
C LYS A 402 -0.84 -6.66 17.94
N ALA A 403 0.29 -7.29 17.57
CA ALA A 403 0.30 -8.66 17.09
C ALA A 403 -0.24 -9.65 18.13
N GLU A 404 -1.01 -10.61 17.73
CA GLU A 404 -1.65 -11.61 18.57
C GLU A 404 -0.66 -12.57 19.22
N CYS A 405 0.48 -12.84 18.57
CA CYS A 405 1.66 -13.49 19.14
C CYS A 405 2.91 -13.10 18.34
N THR A 406 4.08 -13.39 18.88
CA THR A 406 5.35 -13.24 18.15
C THR A 406 5.69 -14.49 17.34
N ALA A 407 6.52 -14.35 16.32
CA ALA A 407 7.05 -15.47 15.56
C ALA A 407 7.82 -16.45 16.46
N GLU A 408 8.61 -15.91 17.40
CA GLU A 408 9.36 -16.72 18.38
C GLU A 408 8.44 -17.58 19.25
N GLN A 409 7.35 -16.98 19.79
CA GLN A 409 6.34 -17.73 20.56
C GLN A 409 5.73 -18.85 19.72
N CYS A 410 5.31 -18.55 18.49
CA CYS A 410 4.72 -19.55 17.63
C CYS A 410 5.68 -20.71 17.37
N TYR A 411 6.89 -20.44 16.87
CA TYR A 411 7.83 -21.52 16.53
C TYR A 411 8.31 -22.31 17.75
N ARG A 412 8.56 -21.66 18.89
CA ARG A 412 8.98 -22.37 20.11
C ARG A 412 7.89 -23.27 20.68
N LEU A 413 6.65 -22.75 20.78
CA LEU A 413 5.54 -23.47 21.41
C LEU A 413 4.94 -24.57 20.52
N THR A 414 5.21 -24.50 19.21
CA THR A 414 4.84 -25.53 18.24
C THR A 414 6.01 -26.43 17.83
N GLU A 415 7.16 -26.33 18.51
CA GLU A 415 8.36 -27.12 18.21
C GLU A 415 8.82 -27.02 16.74
N GLY A 416 8.68 -25.83 16.14
CA GLY A 416 9.03 -25.58 14.74
C GLY A 416 8.00 -26.10 13.72
N ARG A 417 6.89 -26.69 14.16
CA ARG A 417 5.84 -27.22 13.27
C ARG A 417 4.86 -26.16 12.79
N GLY A 418 4.74 -25.02 13.48
CA GLY A 418 3.83 -23.94 13.12
C GLY A 418 4.16 -23.33 11.77
N ILE A 419 3.13 -23.07 10.98
CA ILE A 419 3.20 -22.28 9.73
C ILE A 419 2.75 -20.87 10.08
N PHE A 420 3.69 -19.91 10.10
CA PHE A 420 3.46 -18.58 10.65
C PHE A 420 3.53 -17.48 9.61
N ALA A 421 2.55 -16.57 9.67
CA ALA A 421 2.62 -15.28 9.01
C ALA A 421 2.19 -14.16 9.96
N SER A 422 2.68 -12.95 9.72
CA SER A 422 2.33 -11.76 10.50
C SER A 422 2.06 -10.55 9.61
N GLY A 423 1.29 -9.59 10.12
CA GLY A 423 1.07 -8.30 9.43
C GLY A 423 2.29 -7.38 9.50
N SER A 424 3.08 -7.49 10.58
CA SER A 424 4.27 -6.68 10.84
C SER A 424 5.55 -7.53 10.69
N PRO A 425 6.71 -6.91 10.41
CA PRO A 425 7.96 -7.64 10.27
C PRO A 425 8.44 -8.22 11.60
N PHE A 426 8.88 -9.47 11.59
CA PHE A 426 9.59 -10.11 12.70
C PHE A 426 10.98 -10.59 12.26
N SER A 427 11.92 -10.54 13.17
CA SER A 427 13.26 -11.07 12.95
C SER A 427 13.24 -12.59 12.77
N LYS A 428 14.27 -13.13 12.10
CA LYS A 428 14.48 -14.57 12.00
C LYS A 428 14.54 -15.22 13.38
N VAL A 429 14.00 -16.42 13.49
CA VAL A 429 13.96 -17.19 14.74
C VAL A 429 14.80 -18.46 14.56
N THR A 430 15.77 -18.67 15.46
CA THR A 430 16.56 -19.91 15.50
C THR A 430 16.18 -20.70 16.75
N LEU A 431 15.74 -21.92 16.56
CA LEU A 431 15.37 -22.83 17.63
C LEU A 431 16.63 -23.51 18.26
N PRO A 432 16.51 -24.07 19.47
CA PRO A 432 17.63 -24.76 20.14
C PRO A 432 18.22 -25.93 19.33
N ASN A 433 17.43 -26.54 18.45
CA ASN A 433 17.87 -27.62 17.55
C ASN A 433 18.65 -27.10 16.32
N GLY A 434 18.91 -25.79 16.23
CA GLY A 434 19.63 -25.14 15.12
C GLY A 434 18.76 -24.80 13.92
N GLN A 435 17.49 -25.18 13.89
CA GLN A 435 16.57 -24.84 12.81
C GLN A 435 16.25 -23.35 12.82
N THR A 436 16.38 -22.68 11.67
CA THR A 436 16.14 -21.25 11.54
C THR A 436 14.95 -21.00 10.61
N PHE A 437 14.05 -20.12 11.06
CA PHE A 437 12.86 -19.70 10.32
C PHE A 437 12.92 -18.21 10.00
N PHE A 438 12.41 -17.87 8.83
CA PHE A 438 12.22 -16.49 8.36
C PHE A 438 10.73 -16.21 8.28
N PRO A 439 10.12 -15.53 9.29
CA PRO A 439 8.68 -15.29 9.31
C PRO A 439 8.21 -14.54 8.07
N GLY A 440 7.12 -15.01 7.45
CA GLY A 440 6.48 -14.31 6.35
C GLY A 440 5.72 -13.08 6.84
N GLN A 441 5.91 -11.94 6.18
CA GLN A 441 5.11 -10.75 6.43
C GLN A 441 3.99 -10.64 5.40
N GLY A 442 2.73 -10.81 5.85
CA GLY A 442 1.53 -10.58 5.05
C GLY A 442 1.21 -9.08 4.96
N ASN A 443 2.00 -8.34 4.18
CA ASN A 443 1.81 -6.91 3.99
C ASN A 443 1.05 -6.65 2.68
N ASN A 444 0.05 -5.76 2.72
CA ASN A 444 -0.74 -5.39 1.55
C ASN A 444 0.11 -4.82 0.40
N ALA A 445 1.35 -4.41 0.66
CA ALA A 445 2.30 -3.98 -0.36
C ALA A 445 2.57 -5.03 -1.45
N TYR A 446 2.32 -6.31 -1.17
CA TYR A 446 2.32 -7.36 -2.20
C TYR A 446 1.13 -7.28 -3.16
N VAL A 447 0.04 -6.60 -2.80
CA VAL A 447 -1.24 -6.60 -3.51
C VAL A 447 -1.50 -5.30 -4.25
N PHE A 448 -1.65 -4.18 -3.51
CA PHE A 448 -2.19 -2.95 -4.09
C PHE A 448 -1.32 -2.36 -5.22
N PRO A 449 0.04 -2.42 -5.23
CA PRO A 449 0.82 -1.86 -6.33
C PRO A 449 0.62 -2.63 -7.64
N GLY A 450 0.55 -3.96 -7.53
CA GLY A 450 0.31 -4.83 -8.68
C GLY A 450 -1.12 -4.69 -9.22
N VAL A 451 -2.11 -4.62 -8.34
CA VAL A 451 -3.51 -4.36 -8.72
C VAL A 451 -3.61 -3.03 -9.45
N ALA A 452 -3.00 -1.97 -8.90
CA ALA A 452 -3.00 -0.66 -9.52
C ALA A 452 -2.38 -0.68 -10.92
N LEU A 453 -1.19 -1.25 -11.07
CA LEU A 453 -0.52 -1.33 -12.37
C LEU A 453 -1.37 -2.06 -13.41
N GLY A 454 -1.93 -3.23 -13.05
CA GLY A 454 -2.77 -4.02 -13.96
C GLY A 454 -4.06 -3.31 -14.36
N VAL A 455 -4.73 -2.67 -13.39
CA VAL A 455 -5.96 -1.88 -13.61
C VAL A 455 -5.70 -0.69 -14.52
N ILE A 456 -4.63 0.06 -14.26
CA ILE A 456 -4.24 1.24 -15.05
C ILE A 456 -3.83 0.83 -16.47
N ALA A 457 -3.00 -0.22 -16.60
CA ALA A 457 -2.51 -0.71 -17.89
C ALA A 457 -3.64 -1.14 -18.84
N CYS A 458 -4.72 -1.73 -18.30
CA CYS A 458 -5.86 -2.19 -19.09
C CYS A 458 -7.00 -1.18 -19.17
N GLY A 459 -6.99 -0.10 -18.38
CA GLY A 459 -8.10 0.84 -18.26
C GLY A 459 -9.36 0.19 -17.69
N VAL A 460 -9.21 -0.68 -16.69
CA VAL A 460 -10.33 -1.36 -16.03
C VAL A 460 -11.24 -0.34 -15.33
N ARG A 461 -12.56 -0.52 -15.44
CA ARG A 461 -13.55 0.39 -14.83
C ARG A 461 -14.18 -0.14 -13.55
N HIS A 462 -14.14 -1.46 -13.35
CA HIS A 462 -14.73 -2.12 -12.17
C HIS A 462 -13.80 -3.24 -11.69
N ILE A 463 -13.50 -3.25 -10.40
CA ILE A 463 -12.57 -4.20 -9.79
C ILE A 463 -13.39 -5.26 -9.05
N SER A 464 -13.45 -6.48 -9.61
CA SER A 464 -14.12 -7.61 -8.98
C SER A 464 -13.24 -8.31 -7.94
N ASP A 465 -13.85 -9.07 -7.03
CA ASP A 465 -13.10 -9.87 -6.05
C ASP A 465 -12.27 -10.98 -6.70
N ASP A 466 -12.60 -11.41 -7.92
CA ASP A 466 -11.75 -12.31 -8.70
C ASP A 466 -10.34 -11.76 -8.92
N ILE A 467 -10.19 -10.45 -9.12
CA ILE A 467 -8.88 -9.81 -9.27
C ILE A 467 -8.02 -10.05 -8.02
N PHE A 468 -8.60 -9.94 -6.83
CA PHE A 468 -7.90 -10.19 -5.58
C PHE A 468 -7.57 -11.66 -5.35
N LEU A 469 -8.45 -12.57 -5.76
CA LEU A 469 -8.17 -14.01 -5.70
C LEU A 469 -7.04 -14.42 -6.65
N ILE A 470 -7.03 -13.91 -7.87
CA ILE A 470 -5.97 -14.16 -8.86
C ILE A 470 -4.65 -13.56 -8.39
N THR A 471 -4.69 -12.37 -7.80
CA THR A 471 -3.51 -11.74 -7.19
C THR A 471 -2.95 -12.62 -6.07
N ALA A 472 -3.80 -13.16 -5.19
CA ALA A 472 -3.39 -14.09 -4.15
C ALA A 472 -2.72 -15.35 -4.72
N GLN A 473 -3.31 -15.95 -5.75
CA GLN A 473 -2.74 -17.11 -6.45
C GLN A 473 -1.38 -16.78 -7.08
N SER A 474 -1.26 -15.60 -7.70
CA SER A 474 -0.01 -15.16 -8.34
C SER A 474 1.10 -14.94 -7.32
N ILE A 475 0.82 -14.30 -6.18
CA ILE A 475 1.79 -14.11 -5.10
C ILE A 475 2.26 -15.46 -4.55
N ALA A 476 1.34 -16.39 -4.29
CA ALA A 476 1.66 -17.72 -3.77
C ALA A 476 2.50 -18.55 -4.76
N ALA A 477 2.29 -18.37 -6.07
CA ALA A 477 3.05 -19.05 -7.12
C ALA A 477 4.52 -18.60 -7.19
N GLU A 478 4.83 -17.39 -6.75
CA GLU A 478 6.21 -16.87 -6.71
C GLU A 478 7.00 -17.38 -5.49
N VAL A 479 6.34 -18.01 -4.52
CA VAL A 479 7.03 -18.61 -3.37
C VAL A 479 7.70 -19.91 -3.80
N THR A 480 9.03 -19.96 -3.73
CA THR A 480 9.80 -21.16 -4.09
C THR A 480 9.75 -22.23 -3.01
N GLU A 481 10.08 -23.49 -3.36
CA GLU A 481 10.20 -24.58 -2.38
C GLU A 481 11.26 -24.28 -1.31
N GLN A 482 12.35 -23.58 -1.69
CA GLN A 482 13.35 -23.11 -0.74
C GLN A 482 12.76 -22.10 0.24
N ASN A 483 11.97 -21.14 -0.25
CA ASN A 483 11.28 -20.17 0.62
C ASN A 483 10.38 -20.90 1.63
N LEU A 484 9.60 -21.89 1.17
CA LEU A 484 8.74 -22.67 2.06
C LEU A 484 9.54 -23.46 3.10
N ALA A 485 10.68 -24.04 2.72
CA ALA A 485 11.58 -24.75 3.65
C ALA A 485 12.16 -23.82 4.72
N GLU A 486 12.37 -22.55 4.40
CA GLU A 486 12.83 -21.50 5.34
C GLU A 486 11.67 -20.92 6.19
N GLY A 487 10.43 -21.39 6.00
CA GLY A 487 9.23 -20.87 6.67
C GLY A 487 8.66 -19.58 6.07
N ARG A 488 9.12 -19.14 4.89
CA ARG A 488 8.59 -17.98 4.19
C ARG A 488 7.32 -18.38 3.43
N LEU A 489 6.24 -17.65 3.66
CA LEU A 489 4.96 -17.82 2.95
C LEU A 489 4.74 -16.76 1.85
N TYR A 490 5.68 -15.84 1.70
CA TYR A 490 5.68 -14.78 0.71
C TYR A 490 7.04 -14.70 0.02
N PRO A 491 7.11 -14.23 -1.24
CA PRO A 491 8.37 -13.97 -1.91
C PRO A 491 9.21 -12.95 -1.11
N PRO A 492 10.54 -12.92 -1.26
CA PRO A 492 11.36 -11.86 -0.67
C PRO A 492 10.88 -10.48 -1.11
N LEU A 493 10.88 -9.50 -0.19
CA LEU A 493 10.40 -8.13 -0.49
C LEU A 493 11.18 -7.47 -1.63
N ASN A 494 12.46 -7.77 -1.80
CA ASN A 494 13.27 -7.24 -2.89
C ASN A 494 12.80 -7.71 -4.29
N SER A 495 12.03 -8.79 -4.38
CA SER A 495 11.39 -9.25 -5.62
C SER A 495 9.97 -8.70 -5.83
N ILE A 496 9.46 -7.87 -4.94
CA ILE A 496 8.06 -7.39 -4.95
C ILE A 496 7.71 -6.67 -6.26
N ARG A 497 8.67 -5.99 -6.86
CA ARG A 497 8.49 -5.30 -8.14
C ARG A 497 8.26 -6.29 -9.28
N GLU A 498 9.01 -7.39 -9.31
CA GLU A 498 8.81 -8.47 -10.28
C GLU A 498 7.47 -9.18 -10.06
N VAL A 499 7.10 -9.40 -8.79
CA VAL A 499 5.78 -9.94 -8.43
C VAL A 499 4.67 -9.03 -8.97
N SER A 500 4.79 -7.72 -8.81
CA SER A 500 3.82 -6.75 -9.32
C SER A 500 3.75 -6.75 -10.87
N PHE A 501 4.84 -7.03 -11.57
CA PHE A 501 4.88 -7.03 -13.05
C PHE A 501 4.36 -8.32 -13.68
N LYS A 502 4.48 -9.48 -13.04
CA LYS A 502 4.00 -10.78 -13.54
C LYS A 502 2.48 -10.92 -13.58
N ILE A 503 1.77 -9.87 -13.63
CA ILE A 503 0.38 -9.77 -13.24
C ILE A 503 -0.54 -10.57 -14.14
N ALA A 504 -1.14 -11.58 -13.55
CA ALA A 504 -2.31 -12.27 -14.04
C ALA A 504 -3.50 -11.34 -14.34
N ILE A 505 -3.53 -10.13 -13.73
CA ILE A 505 -4.61 -9.16 -13.89
C ILE A 505 -4.76 -8.70 -15.33
N VAL A 506 -3.66 -8.40 -16.03
CA VAL A 506 -3.71 -7.96 -17.44
C VAL A 506 -4.29 -9.06 -18.31
N ASN A 507 -3.82 -10.30 -18.14
CA ASN A 507 -4.36 -11.46 -18.84
C ASN A 507 -5.85 -11.70 -18.51
N TRP A 508 -6.20 -11.56 -17.24
CA TRP A 508 -7.58 -11.72 -16.79
C TRP A 508 -8.49 -10.65 -17.38
N ALA A 509 -8.07 -9.38 -17.33
CA ALA A 509 -8.88 -8.26 -17.82
C ALA A 509 -9.24 -8.41 -19.30
N TYR A 510 -8.27 -8.74 -20.16
CA TYR A 510 -8.54 -9.00 -21.58
C TYR A 510 -9.40 -10.24 -21.80
N LYS A 511 -9.08 -11.34 -21.13
CA LYS A 511 -9.83 -12.61 -21.25
C LYS A 511 -11.30 -12.47 -20.86
N HIS A 512 -11.63 -11.60 -19.91
CA HIS A 512 -12.99 -11.42 -19.40
C HIS A 512 -13.68 -10.14 -19.87
N GLY A 513 -13.08 -9.42 -20.85
CA GLY A 513 -13.67 -8.23 -21.42
C GLY A 513 -13.74 -7.03 -20.46
N LEU A 514 -12.87 -6.98 -19.44
CA LEU A 514 -12.80 -5.89 -18.47
C LEU A 514 -11.87 -4.77 -18.93
N ALA A 515 -10.98 -5.02 -19.88
CA ALA A 515 -10.09 -4.04 -20.46
C ALA A 515 -10.86 -3.02 -21.29
N SER A 516 -10.48 -1.73 -21.19
CA SER A 516 -11.01 -0.64 -22.02
C SER A 516 -10.04 -0.19 -23.11
N TRP A 517 -8.76 -0.59 -23.02
CA TRP A 517 -7.74 -0.24 -24.00
C TRP A 517 -7.60 -1.33 -25.06
N TYR A 518 -7.77 -0.96 -26.33
CA TYR A 518 -7.64 -1.85 -27.50
C TYR A 518 -6.82 -1.17 -28.59
N PRO A 519 -6.07 -1.92 -29.45
CA PRO A 519 -6.05 -3.38 -29.52
C PRO A 519 -5.35 -4.05 -28.34
N GLU A 520 -5.72 -5.31 -28.05
CA GLU A 520 -5.04 -6.13 -27.04
C GLU A 520 -3.53 -6.28 -27.39
N PRO A 521 -2.60 -5.95 -26.46
CA PRO A 521 -1.18 -6.10 -26.72
C PRO A 521 -0.80 -7.55 -27.01
N ALA A 522 0.00 -7.78 -28.07
CA ALA A 522 0.50 -9.11 -28.43
C ALA A 522 1.45 -9.65 -27.34
N ASP A 523 2.32 -8.79 -26.82
CA ASP A 523 3.20 -9.07 -25.68
C ASP A 523 2.79 -8.16 -24.50
N LYS A 524 2.02 -8.71 -23.57
CA LYS A 524 1.50 -7.99 -22.42
C LYS A 524 2.57 -7.67 -21.39
N GLU A 525 3.60 -8.51 -21.28
CA GLU A 525 4.71 -8.27 -20.36
C GLU A 525 5.57 -7.10 -20.82
N ALA A 526 5.94 -7.08 -22.09
CA ALA A 526 6.66 -5.96 -22.70
C ALA A 526 5.84 -4.66 -22.63
N PHE A 527 4.51 -4.74 -22.88
CA PHE A 527 3.61 -3.62 -22.76
C PHE A 527 3.58 -3.02 -21.34
N VAL A 528 3.43 -3.86 -20.31
CA VAL A 528 3.43 -3.40 -18.92
C VAL A 528 4.78 -2.80 -18.54
N LYS A 529 5.90 -3.41 -18.95
CA LYS A 529 7.25 -2.87 -18.69
C LYS A 529 7.48 -1.49 -19.29
N GLN A 530 6.86 -1.15 -20.42
CA GLN A 530 6.94 0.19 -21.03
C GLN A 530 6.19 1.26 -20.24
N LEU A 531 5.19 0.88 -19.44
CA LEU A 531 4.41 1.81 -18.61
C LEU A 531 5.08 2.11 -17.27
N VAL A 532 6.11 1.35 -16.92
CA VAL A 532 6.74 1.42 -15.61
C VAL A 532 7.63 2.65 -15.49
N TYR A 533 7.42 3.42 -14.42
CA TYR A 533 8.26 4.56 -14.08
C TYR A 533 9.71 4.15 -13.82
N SER A 534 10.65 4.84 -14.48
CA SER A 534 12.09 4.74 -14.20
C SER A 534 12.53 5.90 -13.28
N PRO A 535 13.21 5.60 -12.16
CA PRO A 535 13.81 6.61 -11.30
C PRO A 535 15.14 7.16 -11.86
N ASP A 536 15.62 6.63 -12.98
CA ASP A 536 16.88 7.08 -13.59
C ASP A 536 16.73 8.50 -14.13
N TYR A 537 17.82 9.25 -14.09
CA TYR A 537 17.83 10.58 -14.68
C TYR A 537 17.84 10.50 -16.20
N ASP A 538 16.89 11.18 -16.83
CA ASP A 538 16.88 11.38 -18.27
C ASP A 538 17.78 12.57 -18.63
N SER A 539 18.34 12.54 -19.85
CA SER A 539 19.01 13.72 -20.40
C SER A 539 17.97 14.79 -20.76
N PHE A 540 18.23 16.02 -20.35
CA PHE A 540 17.40 17.19 -20.70
C PHE A 540 17.92 17.93 -21.94
N VAL A 541 18.94 17.37 -22.58
CA VAL A 541 19.59 17.97 -23.74
C VAL A 541 18.96 17.40 -25.00
N MET A 542 18.47 18.29 -25.87
CA MET A 542 18.16 17.89 -27.24
C MET A 542 19.47 17.65 -27.99
N ASP A 543 19.59 16.52 -28.70
CA ASP A 543 20.81 16.13 -29.45
C ASP A 543 21.18 17.11 -30.56
N ASP A 544 20.24 17.98 -30.95
CA ASP A 544 20.41 18.95 -32.04
C ASP A 544 21.19 20.21 -31.67
N TYR A 545 21.56 20.40 -30.40
CA TYR A 545 22.30 21.58 -29.96
C TYR A 545 23.75 21.26 -29.62
N THR A 546 24.66 21.77 -30.44
CA THR A 546 26.11 21.69 -30.23
C THR A 546 26.65 22.99 -29.65
N TRP A 547 27.21 22.95 -28.45
CA TRP A 547 27.91 24.09 -27.89
C TRP A 547 29.22 24.37 -28.63
N PRO A 548 29.61 25.64 -28.82
CA PRO A 548 30.92 25.98 -29.34
C PRO A 548 32.03 25.33 -28.50
N ALA A 549 33.01 24.73 -29.16
CA ALA A 549 34.12 24.04 -28.50
C ALA A 549 34.88 24.95 -27.49
N ALA A 550 34.95 26.25 -27.75
CA ALA A 550 35.53 27.22 -26.84
C ALA A 550 34.77 27.34 -25.50
N ALA A 551 33.46 27.14 -25.48
CA ALA A 551 32.66 27.17 -24.24
C ALA A 551 32.79 25.88 -23.42
N MET A 552 33.25 24.78 -24.04
CA MET A 552 33.48 23.48 -23.40
C MET A 552 34.90 23.38 -22.79
N GLN A 553 35.86 24.18 -23.29
CA GLN A 553 37.26 24.12 -22.85
C GLN A 553 37.52 24.74 -21.48
N THR A 554 36.58 25.48 -20.92
CA THR A 554 36.72 26.13 -19.61
C THR A 554 36.56 25.18 -18.42
N GLN A 555 36.40 23.86 -18.64
CA GLN A 555 36.11 22.91 -17.59
C GLN A 555 37.10 21.76 -17.41
N ASP A 556 38.12 21.67 -18.24
CA ASP A 556 39.22 20.73 -18.05
C ASP A 556 40.29 21.27 -17.04
N VAL A 557 39.84 21.90 -15.95
CA VAL A 557 40.72 22.36 -14.86
C VAL A 557 40.36 21.61 -13.58
#